data_195928478cd47d7531d582934b6fc692
#
_entry.id   195928478cd47d7531d582934b6fc692
#
_cell.length_a   1.000
_cell.length_b   1.000
_cell.length_c   1.000
_cell.angle_alpha   90.00
_cell.angle_beta   90.00
_cell.angle_gamma   90.00
#
_symmetry.space_group_name_H-M   'P 1'
#
loop_
_entity.id
_entity.type
_entity.pdbx_description
1 polymer ?
#
loop_
_entity_poly.entity_id
_entity_poly.type
_entity_poly.pdbx_seq_one_letter_code
_entity_poly.pdbx_strand_id
1 'polypeptide(L)'
;LNERLRMAKQLLKEDGVIFVSIDDSEQAYLKVLMDEIFGEENFIACVPAILNPSGRQVNTEIALTHEYILIYGGVNFVPEELDNEYVINKLPEIYKNRNLETLVDNKGEYWLQYTLENQSKKFNDKNRPNLAYPIFINKDENHNLYHTIEPTEKTIYTLWPKNVNGVQYVWRWSREKINKEKEELVIKMDNDKFKIYPKKRKNTWIFKTIIKGSSFNNKTGNKVLSSILKSDEFSTAKPVELIKLLIKLHPNNNARILDFYAGSGTTGHAVMELNKEDGGNRCYTLVTNNENNIATNVCYERLYRINNGISTNNESNFDWIKKNKPYKSNLNVYDIEYFSTKLFDDNQSNMSIKEQYIKMLQDFNIDTEDKDSNIDILRSLTSLKPISKEDTDAIK
;
A
#
# COMPACT_ATOMS: atom_id res chain seq x y z
N LEU A 1 -13.76 -14.31 -10.76
CA LEU A 1 -12.64 -13.74 -10.01
C LEU A 1 -11.29 -14.23 -10.55
N ASN A 2 -11.11 -15.54 -10.77
CA ASN A 2 -9.86 -16.16 -11.26
C ASN A 2 -9.31 -15.44 -12.52
N GLU A 3 -10.11 -15.29 -13.57
CA GLU A 3 -9.70 -14.62 -14.81
C GLU A 3 -9.22 -13.18 -14.57
N ARG A 4 -9.96 -12.41 -13.76
CA ARG A 4 -9.60 -11.03 -13.44
C ARG A 4 -8.30 -10.92 -12.66
N LEU A 5 -8.04 -11.85 -11.75
CA LEU A 5 -6.77 -11.89 -11.01
C LEU A 5 -5.60 -12.29 -11.93
N ARG A 6 -5.80 -13.20 -12.88
CA ARG A 6 -4.77 -13.53 -13.89
C ARG A 6 -4.45 -12.35 -14.80
N MET A 7 -5.48 -11.60 -15.21
CA MET A 7 -5.27 -10.36 -15.96
C MET A 7 -4.54 -9.31 -15.11
N ALA A 8 -4.94 -9.13 -13.85
CA ALA A 8 -4.28 -8.20 -12.94
C ALA A 8 -2.79 -8.52 -12.76
N LYS A 9 -2.43 -9.81 -12.68
CA LYS A 9 -1.03 -10.24 -12.64
C LYS A 9 -0.24 -9.80 -13.87
N GLN A 10 -0.82 -9.87 -15.06
CA GLN A 10 -0.16 -9.45 -16.30
C GLN A 10 0.05 -7.93 -16.37
N LEU A 11 -0.79 -7.15 -15.69
CA LEU A 11 -0.70 -5.69 -15.62
C LEU A 11 0.22 -5.22 -14.49
N LEU A 12 0.52 -6.09 -13.53
CA LEU A 12 1.34 -5.74 -12.38
C LEU A 12 2.83 -5.68 -12.79
N LYS A 13 3.48 -4.57 -12.48
CA LYS A 13 4.92 -4.40 -12.68
C LYS A 13 5.72 -5.26 -11.69
N GLU A 14 7.01 -5.45 -11.96
CA GLU A 14 7.92 -6.16 -11.05
C GLU A 14 8.04 -5.51 -9.67
N ASP A 15 7.92 -4.18 -9.59
CA ASP A 15 7.89 -3.41 -8.35
C ASP A 15 6.46 -3.15 -7.85
N GLY A 16 5.44 -3.67 -8.54
CA GLY A 16 4.04 -3.46 -8.21
C GLY A 16 3.55 -4.26 -7.02
N VAL A 17 2.38 -3.91 -6.52
CA VAL A 17 1.72 -4.57 -5.39
C VAL A 17 0.22 -4.64 -5.63
N ILE A 18 -0.40 -5.75 -5.24
CA ILE A 18 -1.85 -5.93 -5.23
C ILE A 18 -2.36 -6.06 -3.80
N PHE A 19 -3.43 -5.35 -3.50
CA PHE A 19 -4.18 -5.41 -2.25
C PHE A 19 -5.59 -5.92 -2.52
N VAL A 20 -6.02 -6.95 -1.82
CA VAL A 20 -7.38 -7.47 -1.96
C VAL A 20 -8.06 -7.51 -0.61
N SER A 21 -9.11 -6.68 -0.46
CA SER A 21 -9.97 -6.70 0.72
C SER A 21 -10.99 -7.82 0.60
N ILE A 22 -11.13 -8.62 1.63
CA ILE A 22 -12.05 -9.75 1.68
C ILE A 22 -12.57 -9.96 3.12
N ASP A 23 -13.77 -10.45 3.26
CA ASP A 23 -14.29 -10.85 4.55
C ASP A 23 -13.85 -12.26 4.96
N ASP A 24 -14.29 -12.69 6.15
CA ASP A 24 -13.89 -13.96 6.73
C ASP A 24 -14.43 -15.17 5.97
N SER A 25 -15.57 -15.04 5.27
CA SER A 25 -16.22 -16.15 4.58
C SER A 25 -15.38 -16.70 3.41
N GLU A 26 -14.69 -15.84 2.68
CA GLU A 26 -13.95 -16.22 1.47
C GLU A 26 -12.43 -16.05 1.58
N GLN A 27 -11.91 -15.56 2.70
CA GLN A 27 -10.50 -15.23 2.87
C GLN A 27 -9.57 -16.42 2.60
N ALA A 28 -9.89 -17.59 3.13
CA ALA A 28 -9.04 -18.78 2.98
C ALA A 28 -8.98 -19.26 1.53
N TYR A 29 -10.12 -19.31 0.85
CA TYR A 29 -10.18 -19.71 -0.56
C TYR A 29 -9.49 -18.70 -1.47
N LEU A 30 -9.67 -17.41 -1.22
CA LEU A 30 -9.00 -16.36 -1.96
C LEU A 30 -7.49 -16.42 -1.77
N LYS A 31 -7.00 -16.69 -0.54
CA LYS A 31 -5.57 -16.84 -0.26
C LYS A 31 -4.95 -17.95 -1.12
N VAL A 32 -5.60 -19.12 -1.16
CA VAL A 32 -5.13 -20.28 -1.97
C VAL A 32 -5.12 -19.92 -3.47
N LEU A 33 -6.18 -19.30 -3.97
CA LEU A 33 -6.26 -18.85 -5.36
C LEU A 33 -5.17 -17.83 -5.70
N MET A 34 -4.89 -16.89 -4.80
CA MET A 34 -3.84 -15.89 -5.02
C MET A 34 -2.44 -16.49 -4.95
N ASP A 35 -2.20 -17.50 -4.10
CA ASP A 35 -0.94 -18.25 -4.09
C ASP A 35 -0.71 -18.96 -5.44
N GLU A 36 -1.74 -19.58 -6.00
CA GLU A 36 -1.65 -20.21 -7.32
C GLU A 36 -1.35 -19.21 -8.43
N ILE A 37 -2.02 -18.04 -8.40
CA ILE A 37 -1.89 -17.04 -9.47
C ILE A 37 -0.61 -16.21 -9.32
N PHE A 38 -0.35 -15.63 -8.15
CA PHE A 38 0.74 -14.68 -7.93
C PHE A 38 2.04 -15.35 -7.47
N GLY A 39 1.98 -16.56 -6.91
CA GLY A 39 3.08 -17.29 -6.28
C GLY A 39 3.10 -17.08 -4.78
N GLU A 40 3.25 -18.18 -4.01
CA GLU A 40 3.34 -18.13 -2.55
C GLU A 40 4.55 -17.30 -2.08
N GLU A 41 5.64 -17.33 -2.83
CA GLU A 41 6.87 -16.57 -2.58
C GLU A 41 6.67 -15.05 -2.66
N ASN A 42 5.65 -14.60 -3.37
CA ASN A 42 5.29 -13.19 -3.52
C ASN A 42 4.26 -12.71 -2.48
N PHE A 43 3.82 -13.61 -1.60
CA PHE A 43 2.94 -13.26 -0.49
C PHE A 43 3.67 -12.41 0.55
N ILE A 44 3.13 -11.25 0.85
CA ILE A 44 3.71 -10.32 1.83
C ILE A 44 3.02 -10.43 3.17
N ALA A 45 1.69 -10.30 3.19
CA ALA A 45 0.93 -10.32 4.44
C ALA A 45 -0.57 -10.57 4.23
N CYS A 46 -1.19 -11.14 5.26
CA CYS A 46 -2.63 -11.07 5.50
C CYS A 46 -2.86 -10.14 6.70
N VAL A 47 -3.54 -9.01 6.46
CA VAL A 47 -3.70 -7.93 7.43
C VAL A 47 -5.14 -7.83 7.88
N PRO A 48 -5.51 -8.22 9.11
CA PRO A 48 -6.80 -7.90 9.66
C PRO A 48 -6.95 -6.38 9.85
N ALA A 49 -8.04 -5.83 9.30
CA ALA A 49 -8.41 -4.44 9.42
C ALA A 49 -9.72 -4.32 10.24
N ILE A 50 -9.66 -3.68 11.39
CA ILE A 50 -10.81 -3.47 12.27
C ILE A 50 -11.68 -2.35 11.68
N LEU A 51 -12.62 -2.74 10.81
CA LEU A 51 -13.46 -1.79 10.10
C LEU A 51 -14.81 -1.54 10.79
N ASN A 52 -15.24 -2.44 11.66
CA ASN A 52 -16.50 -2.38 12.40
C ASN A 52 -16.28 -2.63 13.90
N PRO A 53 -15.64 -1.73 14.65
CA PRO A 53 -15.24 -1.99 16.03
C PRO A 53 -16.43 -2.24 16.98
N SER A 54 -17.62 -1.78 16.63
CA SER A 54 -18.85 -2.05 17.40
C SER A 54 -19.43 -3.45 17.14
N GLY A 55 -18.86 -4.18 16.18
CA GLY A 55 -19.37 -5.46 15.73
C GLY A 55 -20.58 -5.34 14.77
N ARG A 56 -20.63 -6.26 13.82
CA ARG A 56 -21.78 -6.46 12.94
C ARG A 56 -22.37 -7.84 13.24
N GLN A 57 -23.57 -7.89 13.76
CA GLN A 57 -24.30 -9.14 13.93
C GLN A 57 -24.98 -9.52 12.62
N VAL A 58 -24.52 -10.61 12.01
CA VAL A 58 -25.14 -11.19 10.82
C VAL A 58 -25.23 -12.69 11.08
N ASN A 59 -26.38 -13.15 11.54
CA ASN A 59 -26.73 -14.58 11.73
C ASN A 59 -25.71 -15.43 12.52
N THR A 60 -24.89 -14.84 13.36
CA THR A 60 -23.89 -15.52 14.18
C THR A 60 -24.00 -15.04 15.62
N GLU A 61 -23.63 -15.90 16.57
CA GLU A 61 -23.54 -15.54 17.99
C GLU A 61 -22.32 -14.64 18.27
N ILE A 62 -21.39 -14.52 17.30
CA ILE A 62 -20.16 -13.75 17.40
C ILE A 62 -20.24 -12.56 16.44
N ALA A 63 -20.02 -11.36 16.96
CA ALA A 63 -20.05 -10.14 16.17
C ALA A 63 -18.76 -9.98 15.32
N LEU A 64 -18.92 -9.77 14.02
CA LEU A 64 -17.82 -9.55 13.10
C LEU A 64 -17.30 -8.10 13.20
N THR A 65 -16.02 -7.94 13.47
CA THR A 65 -15.39 -6.61 13.68
C THR A 65 -14.37 -6.23 12.64
N HIS A 66 -13.87 -7.19 11.86
CA HIS A 66 -12.76 -6.96 10.93
C HIS A 66 -13.02 -7.63 9.58
N GLU A 67 -12.24 -7.21 8.63
CA GLU A 67 -12.05 -7.82 7.33
C GLU A 67 -10.55 -8.07 7.14
N TYR A 68 -10.16 -8.77 6.09
CA TYR A 68 -8.76 -9.05 5.77
C TYR A 68 -8.32 -8.26 4.53
N ILE A 69 -7.04 -7.95 4.49
CA ILE A 69 -6.38 -7.43 3.29
C ILE A 69 -5.23 -8.37 2.97
N LEU A 70 -5.34 -9.07 1.85
CA LEU A 70 -4.27 -9.88 1.30
C LEU A 70 -3.34 -9.00 0.48
N ILE A 71 -2.03 -9.13 0.70
CA ILE A 71 -1.00 -8.32 0.04
C ILE A 71 -0.02 -9.24 -0.67
N TYR A 72 0.12 -9.06 -1.99
CA TYR A 72 1.11 -9.72 -2.82
C TYR A 72 1.92 -8.68 -3.58
N GLY A 73 3.24 -8.82 -3.58
CA GLY A 73 4.15 -7.93 -4.30
C GLY A 73 4.72 -8.57 -5.55
N GLY A 74 5.19 -7.75 -6.48
CA GLY A 74 6.12 -8.19 -7.50
C GLY A 74 7.49 -8.54 -6.90
N VAL A 75 8.34 -9.18 -7.66
CA VAL A 75 9.67 -9.67 -7.21
C VAL A 75 10.59 -8.56 -6.68
N ASN A 76 10.38 -7.33 -7.10
CA ASN A 76 11.17 -6.15 -6.72
C ASN A 76 10.40 -5.20 -5.77
N PHE A 77 9.19 -5.56 -5.33
CA PHE A 77 8.41 -4.71 -4.44
C PHE A 77 9.01 -4.67 -3.03
N VAL A 78 9.26 -3.47 -2.53
CA VAL A 78 9.67 -3.23 -1.15
C VAL A 78 8.72 -2.20 -0.55
N PRO A 79 7.98 -2.55 0.52
CA PRO A 79 7.07 -1.61 1.16
C PRO A 79 7.80 -0.38 1.71
N GLU A 80 7.24 0.81 1.49
CA GLU A 80 7.73 2.04 2.11
C GLU A 80 7.43 2.04 3.61
N GLU A 81 8.34 2.59 4.40
CA GLU A 81 8.10 2.85 5.82
C GLU A 81 7.13 4.03 5.98
N LEU A 82 6.24 3.93 6.95
CA LEU A 82 5.27 4.98 7.25
C LEU A 82 5.88 6.07 8.11
N ASP A 83 5.56 7.33 7.80
CA ASP A 83 5.98 8.49 8.60
C ASP A 83 5.48 8.39 10.05
N ASN A 84 6.31 8.85 11.00
CA ASN A 84 5.99 8.78 12.43
C ASN A 84 4.75 9.61 12.79
N GLU A 85 4.63 10.81 12.24
CA GLU A 85 3.48 11.67 12.51
C GLU A 85 2.19 11.02 11.99
N TYR A 86 2.25 10.43 10.79
CA TYR A 86 1.14 9.71 10.21
C TYR A 86 0.66 8.56 11.12
N VAL A 87 1.56 7.67 11.52
CA VAL A 87 1.16 6.48 12.31
C VAL A 87 0.68 6.83 13.70
N ILE A 88 1.25 7.87 14.34
CA ILE A 88 0.81 8.31 15.67
C ILE A 88 -0.58 8.94 15.60
N ASN A 89 -0.87 9.69 14.55
CA ASN A 89 -2.16 10.34 14.36
C ASN A 89 -3.26 9.38 13.88
N LYS A 90 -2.93 8.42 13.01
CA LYS A 90 -3.91 7.53 12.37
C LYS A 90 -4.01 6.15 13.01
N LEU A 91 -2.93 5.63 13.56
CA LEU A 91 -2.81 4.29 14.12
C LEU A 91 -2.28 4.29 15.58
N PRO A 92 -2.75 5.19 16.47
CA PRO A 92 -2.18 5.36 17.82
C PRO A 92 -2.31 4.12 18.70
N GLU A 93 -3.29 3.26 18.43
CA GLU A 93 -3.47 2.01 19.16
C GLU A 93 -2.43 0.95 18.78
N ILE A 94 -1.84 1.05 17.59
CA ILE A 94 -0.87 0.09 17.04
C ILE A 94 0.57 0.58 17.23
N TYR A 95 0.80 1.89 17.09
CA TYR A 95 2.11 2.50 17.22
C TYR A 95 2.14 3.41 18.44
N LYS A 96 2.95 3.03 19.41
CA LYS A 96 3.17 3.88 20.59
C LYS A 96 4.08 5.03 20.23
N ASN A 97 3.69 6.24 20.61
CA ASN A 97 4.56 7.39 20.48
C ASN A 97 5.90 7.10 21.19
N ARG A 98 7.00 7.33 20.49
CA ARG A 98 8.35 7.34 21.05
C ARG A 98 8.75 8.80 21.14
N ASN A 99 8.81 9.34 22.34
CA ASN A 99 9.40 10.65 22.58
C ASN A 99 10.92 10.56 22.33
N LEU A 100 11.31 10.50 21.07
CA LEU A 100 12.70 10.50 20.66
C LEU A 100 13.13 11.95 20.50
N GLU A 101 14.25 12.29 21.13
CA GLU A 101 14.92 13.55 20.92
C GLU A 101 15.38 13.67 19.46
N THR A 102 15.07 14.78 18.82
CA THR A 102 15.63 15.13 17.51
C THR A 102 17.03 15.67 17.72
N LEU A 103 18.01 14.98 17.16
CA LEU A 103 19.42 15.36 17.18
C LEU A 103 19.81 15.83 15.77
N VAL A 104 20.81 16.70 15.70
CA VAL A 104 21.28 17.28 14.44
C VAL A 104 22.78 17.11 14.31
N ASP A 105 23.26 16.77 13.12
CA ASP A 105 24.68 16.82 12.75
C ASP A 105 24.86 17.49 11.36
N ASN A 106 26.03 17.43 10.79
CA ASN A 106 26.35 18.01 9.48
C ASN A 106 25.59 17.40 8.30
N LYS A 107 24.96 16.21 8.49
CA LYS A 107 24.13 15.53 7.48
C LYS A 107 22.62 15.75 7.71
N GLY A 108 22.24 16.52 8.74
CA GLY A 108 20.85 16.84 9.06
C GLY A 108 20.35 16.13 10.34
N GLU A 109 19.02 16.04 10.46
CA GLU A 109 18.34 15.45 11.61
C GLU A 109 18.53 13.93 11.68
N TYR A 110 18.58 13.42 12.92
CA TYR A 110 18.59 11.98 13.18
C TYR A 110 17.97 11.65 14.54
N TRP A 111 17.60 10.37 14.71
CA TRP A 111 17.02 9.83 15.94
C TRP A 111 17.76 8.57 16.37
N LEU A 112 17.85 8.33 17.69
CA LEU A 112 18.43 7.13 18.28
C LEU A 112 17.31 6.21 18.76
N GLN A 113 16.77 5.40 17.86
CA GLN A 113 15.58 4.56 18.15
C GLN A 113 15.93 3.23 18.85
N TYR A 114 17.09 2.65 18.58
CA TYR A 114 17.50 1.35 19.06
C TYR A 114 19.02 1.26 19.16
N THR A 115 19.49 0.36 20.01
CA THR A 115 20.92 0.06 20.11
C THR A 115 21.40 -0.75 18.91
N LEU A 116 22.69 -0.67 18.61
CA LEU A 116 23.34 -1.50 17.59
C LEU A 116 23.22 -2.99 17.91
N GLU A 117 23.07 -3.34 19.18
CA GLU A 117 22.90 -4.71 19.66
C GLU A 117 21.54 -5.29 19.22
N ASN A 118 21.54 -6.51 18.71
CA ASN A 118 20.32 -7.24 18.44
C ASN A 118 19.70 -7.74 19.75
N GLN A 119 18.43 -7.43 19.98
CA GLN A 119 17.73 -7.77 21.23
C GLN A 119 17.04 -9.14 21.20
N SER A 120 17.08 -9.85 20.06
CA SER A 120 16.41 -11.13 19.90
C SER A 120 17.35 -12.31 20.14
N LYS A 121 16.97 -13.26 21.02
CA LYS A 121 17.66 -14.53 21.25
C LYS A 121 17.82 -15.39 19.99
N LYS A 122 16.96 -15.17 18.98
CA LYS A 122 17.03 -15.91 17.71
C LYS A 122 18.31 -15.62 16.92
N PHE A 123 18.95 -14.46 17.17
CA PHE A 123 20.18 -14.06 16.51
C PHE A 123 21.33 -14.09 17.53
N ASN A 124 22.16 -15.08 17.41
CA ASN A 124 23.25 -15.35 18.35
C ASN A 124 24.52 -15.81 17.60
N ASP A 125 25.61 -15.97 18.34
CA ASP A 125 26.93 -16.37 17.83
C ASP A 125 26.91 -17.71 17.06
N LYS A 126 25.99 -18.63 17.37
CA LYS A 126 25.90 -19.93 16.70
C LYS A 126 25.34 -19.81 15.27
N ASN A 127 24.34 -18.96 15.06
CA ASN A 127 23.71 -18.80 13.75
C ASN A 127 24.16 -17.53 13.00
N ARG A 128 24.84 -16.61 13.67
CA ARG A 128 25.40 -15.37 13.12
C ARG A 128 26.80 -15.08 13.63
N PRO A 129 27.77 -16.01 13.51
CA PRO A 129 29.10 -15.88 14.13
C PRO A 129 29.85 -14.61 13.69
N ASN A 130 29.68 -14.19 12.43
CA ASN A 130 30.35 -13.00 11.90
C ASN A 130 29.83 -11.67 12.49
N LEU A 131 28.74 -11.71 13.25
CA LEU A 131 28.16 -10.54 13.93
C LEU A 131 28.44 -10.53 15.44
N ALA A 132 29.12 -11.55 15.97
CA ALA A 132 29.62 -11.63 17.36
C ALA A 132 31.09 -11.22 17.40
N TYR A 133 31.38 -9.96 17.66
CA TYR A 133 32.74 -9.41 17.71
C TYR A 133 32.83 -8.22 18.65
N PRO A 134 34.02 -7.88 19.16
CA PRO A 134 34.22 -6.71 20.00
C PRO A 134 34.22 -5.42 19.17
N ILE A 135 33.70 -4.35 19.76
CA ILE A 135 33.89 -2.98 19.32
C ILE A 135 34.69 -2.25 20.39
N PHE A 136 35.73 -1.54 20.00
CA PHE A 136 36.62 -0.85 20.91
C PHE A 136 36.22 0.62 21.01
N ILE A 137 35.92 1.08 22.22
CA ILE A 137 35.60 2.48 22.48
C ILE A 137 36.91 3.18 22.85
N ASN A 138 37.19 4.23 22.13
CA ASN A 138 38.40 5.02 22.27
C ASN A 138 38.06 6.45 22.73
N LYS A 139 39.02 7.16 23.25
CA LYS A 139 38.92 8.54 23.68
C LYS A 139 40.06 9.36 23.07
N ASP A 140 39.72 10.43 22.35
CA ASP A 140 40.73 11.33 21.78
C ASP A 140 41.30 12.32 22.83
N GLU A 141 42.23 13.16 22.41
CA GLU A 141 42.87 14.18 23.27
C GLU A 141 41.88 15.25 23.74
N ASN A 142 40.80 15.47 22.98
CA ASN A 142 39.72 16.38 23.33
C ASN A 142 38.60 15.69 24.13
N HIS A 143 38.83 14.48 24.57
CA HIS A 143 37.91 13.65 25.36
C HIS A 143 36.66 13.18 24.57
N ASN A 144 36.65 13.29 23.24
CA ASN A 144 35.56 12.75 22.44
C ASN A 144 35.65 11.23 22.30
N LEU A 145 34.49 10.59 22.34
CA LEU A 145 34.38 9.15 22.18
C LEU A 145 34.27 8.78 20.71
N TYR A 146 35.05 7.82 20.27
CA TYR A 146 34.93 7.21 18.95
C TYR A 146 35.12 5.69 19.04
N HIS A 147 34.77 4.95 18.02
CA HIS A 147 34.85 3.49 18.01
C HIS A 147 35.76 2.99 16.89
N THR A 148 36.31 1.82 17.10
CA THR A 148 37.12 1.06 16.13
C THR A 148 36.75 -0.41 16.21
N ILE A 149 37.07 -1.21 15.19
CA ILE A 149 36.92 -2.67 15.20
C ILE A 149 38.21 -3.40 15.59
N GLU A 150 39.29 -2.68 15.67
CA GLU A 150 40.58 -3.16 16.23
C GLU A 150 40.99 -2.29 17.43
N PRO A 151 41.68 -2.84 18.41
CA PRO A 151 42.14 -2.07 19.55
C PRO A 151 43.20 -1.04 19.15
N THR A 152 43.23 0.09 19.85
CA THR A 152 44.23 1.14 19.69
C THR A 152 44.83 1.49 21.05
N GLU A 153 45.92 2.25 21.08
CA GLU A 153 46.52 2.76 22.33
C GLU A 153 45.55 3.68 23.12
N LYS A 154 44.56 4.23 22.44
CA LYS A 154 43.52 5.10 23.01
C LYS A 154 42.25 4.34 23.43
N THR A 155 42.28 2.99 23.42
CA THR A 155 41.14 2.16 23.80
C THR A 155 40.91 2.22 25.30
N ILE A 156 39.73 2.65 25.71
CA ILE A 156 39.30 2.75 27.11
C ILE A 156 38.31 1.66 27.52
N TYR A 157 37.62 1.04 26.53
CA TYR A 157 36.62 0.02 26.81
C TYR A 157 36.47 -0.94 25.63
N THR A 158 36.26 -2.22 25.94
CA THR A 158 35.93 -3.24 24.94
C THR A 158 34.47 -3.63 25.10
N LEU A 159 33.65 -3.29 24.09
CA LEU A 159 32.22 -3.53 24.09
C LEU A 159 31.88 -4.80 23.30
N TRP A 160 31.27 -5.76 23.97
CA TRP A 160 30.71 -6.95 23.36
C TRP A 160 29.17 -6.88 23.34
N PRO A 161 28.50 -7.53 22.38
CA PRO A 161 27.07 -7.79 22.52
C PRO A 161 26.84 -8.57 23.82
N LYS A 162 25.69 -8.34 24.47
CA LYS A 162 25.39 -8.98 25.76
C LYS A 162 25.42 -10.51 25.66
N ASN A 163 25.83 -11.14 26.74
CA ASN A 163 25.67 -12.57 26.96
C ASN A 163 24.59 -12.75 28.04
N VAL A 164 23.56 -13.52 27.75
CA VAL A 164 22.46 -13.78 28.68
C VAL A 164 22.26 -15.29 28.78
N ASN A 165 22.49 -15.83 29.97
CA ASN A 165 22.33 -17.26 30.25
C ASN A 165 23.14 -18.16 29.29
N GLY A 166 24.36 -17.77 28.97
CA GLY A 166 25.26 -18.53 28.09
C GLY A 166 24.99 -18.34 26.59
N VAL A 167 24.02 -17.51 26.21
CA VAL A 167 23.74 -17.17 24.82
C VAL A 167 24.40 -15.83 24.50
N GLN A 168 25.39 -15.85 23.62
CA GLN A 168 26.07 -14.65 23.13
C GLN A 168 25.23 -14.01 22.05
N TYR A 169 24.76 -12.78 22.28
CA TYR A 169 24.03 -11.99 21.29
C TYR A 169 24.98 -11.41 20.25
N VAL A 170 24.43 -10.77 19.24
CA VAL A 170 25.19 -10.27 18.09
C VAL A 170 24.85 -8.82 17.78
N TRP A 171 25.72 -8.16 17.02
CA TRP A 171 25.42 -6.85 16.47
C TRP A 171 24.44 -6.94 15.30
N ARG A 172 23.81 -5.83 14.94
CA ARG A 172 22.97 -5.70 13.74
C ARG A 172 23.79 -5.43 12.48
N TRP A 173 25.00 -4.89 12.64
CA TRP A 173 25.88 -4.51 11.55
C TRP A 173 27.12 -5.40 11.51
N SER A 174 27.62 -5.62 10.27
CA SER A 174 28.92 -6.30 10.08
C SER A 174 30.09 -5.35 10.39
N ARG A 175 31.28 -5.92 10.60
CA ARG A 175 32.53 -5.15 10.78
C ARG A 175 32.76 -4.18 9.61
N GLU A 176 32.53 -4.64 8.39
CA GLU A 176 32.68 -3.83 7.18
C GLU A 176 31.74 -2.63 7.18
N LYS A 177 30.47 -2.84 7.54
CA LYS A 177 29.49 -1.77 7.64
C LYS A 177 29.86 -0.76 8.71
N ILE A 178 30.31 -1.21 9.89
CA ILE A 178 30.78 -0.29 10.95
C ILE A 178 31.94 0.57 10.46
N ASN A 179 32.90 -0.02 9.76
CA ASN A 179 34.04 0.73 9.23
C ASN A 179 33.64 1.75 8.15
N LYS A 180 32.71 1.36 7.27
CA LYS A 180 32.24 2.21 6.18
C LYS A 180 31.38 3.37 6.68
N GLU A 181 30.54 3.11 7.67
CA GLU A 181 29.52 4.04 8.18
C GLU A 181 29.83 4.53 9.60
N LYS A 182 31.10 4.78 9.92
CA LYS A 182 31.55 5.19 11.27
C LYS A 182 30.80 6.39 11.83
N GLU A 183 30.49 7.38 10.97
CA GLU A 183 29.80 8.61 11.35
C GLU A 183 28.31 8.40 11.66
N GLU A 184 27.74 7.27 11.24
CA GLU A 184 26.34 6.92 11.48
C GLU A 184 26.11 6.20 12.80
N LEU A 185 27.15 6.13 13.65
CA LEU A 185 27.07 5.54 14.99
C LEU A 185 27.34 6.57 16.08
N VAL A 186 26.56 6.53 17.15
CA VAL A 186 26.69 7.37 18.33
C VAL A 186 26.97 6.50 19.55
N ILE A 187 27.98 6.87 20.30
CA ILE A 187 28.30 6.24 21.59
C ILE A 187 27.63 7.06 22.69
N LYS A 188 26.85 6.42 23.54
CA LYS A 188 26.32 7.01 24.79
C LYS A 188 26.67 6.15 25.97
N MET A 189 26.84 6.80 27.12
CA MET A 189 26.96 6.12 28.43
C MET A 189 25.56 6.09 29.06
N ASP A 190 25.11 4.92 29.45
CA ASP A 190 23.83 4.69 30.10
C ASP A 190 24.04 3.71 31.27
N ASN A 191 23.75 4.14 32.50
CA ASN A 191 23.98 3.35 33.73
C ASN A 191 25.40 2.76 33.81
N ASP A 192 26.40 3.58 33.63
CA ASP A 192 27.84 3.23 33.66
C ASP A 192 28.29 2.19 32.60
N LYS A 193 27.47 2.00 31.56
CA LYS A 193 27.80 1.12 30.43
C LYS A 193 27.74 1.89 29.10
N PHE A 194 28.73 1.63 28.28
CA PHE A 194 28.71 2.14 26.93
C PHE A 194 27.67 1.41 26.08
N LYS A 195 26.90 2.18 25.30
CA LYS A 195 25.98 1.69 24.30
C LYS A 195 26.22 2.40 22.97
N ILE A 196 26.06 1.68 21.87
CA ILE A 196 26.19 2.23 20.53
C ILE A 196 24.81 2.25 19.89
N TYR A 197 24.49 3.36 19.25
CA TYR A 197 23.23 3.61 18.56
C TYR A 197 23.48 3.98 17.12
N PRO A 198 22.86 3.31 16.14
CA PRO A 198 22.84 3.80 14.78
C PRO A 198 21.93 5.04 14.68
N LYS A 199 22.39 6.04 13.93
CA LYS A 199 21.60 7.21 13.59
C LYS A 199 20.52 6.79 12.59
N LYS A 200 19.24 6.99 12.92
CA LYS A 200 18.14 6.83 11.98
C LYS A 200 17.81 8.20 11.41
N ARG A 201 18.00 8.37 10.09
CA ARG A 201 17.79 9.65 9.38
C ARG A 201 16.33 9.91 8.99
N LYS A 202 15.49 8.87 8.99
CA LYS A 202 14.06 9.00 8.76
C LYS A 202 13.30 8.61 10.02
N ASN A 203 12.40 9.46 10.49
CA ASN A 203 11.53 9.14 11.63
C ASN A 203 10.30 8.37 11.14
N THR A 204 10.52 7.11 10.76
CA THR A 204 9.54 6.25 10.10
C THR A 204 9.36 4.92 10.84
N TRP A 205 8.29 4.21 10.51
CA TRP A 205 7.93 2.92 11.07
C TRP A 205 7.67 1.90 9.97
N ILE A 206 8.14 0.67 10.19
CA ILE A 206 7.73 -0.48 9.38
C ILE A 206 6.23 -0.72 9.61
N PHE A 207 5.49 -0.96 8.52
CA PHE A 207 4.08 -1.29 8.60
C PHE A 207 3.86 -2.59 9.38
N LYS A 208 2.93 -2.57 10.33
CA LYS A 208 2.53 -3.74 11.11
C LYS A 208 1.28 -4.38 10.52
N THR A 209 1.21 -5.69 10.57
CA THR A 209 0.14 -6.51 9.98
C THR A 209 -1.20 -6.43 10.74
N ILE A 210 -1.61 -5.23 11.12
CA ILE A 210 -2.92 -4.95 11.71
C ILE A 210 -3.28 -3.48 11.48
N ILE A 211 -4.52 -3.22 11.10
CA ILE A 211 -5.07 -1.87 10.96
C ILE A 211 -6.17 -1.67 11.98
N LYS A 212 -6.00 -0.67 12.85
CA LYS A 212 -6.99 -0.27 13.86
C LYS A 212 -6.91 1.23 14.13
N GLY A 213 -8.03 1.90 14.06
CA GLY A 213 -8.15 3.33 14.32
C GLY A 213 -9.48 3.88 13.80
N SER A 214 -9.99 4.95 14.38
CA SER A 214 -11.30 5.53 14.03
C SER A 214 -11.40 5.98 12.57
N SER A 215 -10.29 6.39 11.97
CA SER A 215 -10.23 6.83 10.57
C SER A 215 -10.46 5.69 9.56
N PHE A 216 -10.28 4.45 9.99
CA PHE A 216 -10.39 3.26 9.14
C PHE A 216 -11.74 2.56 9.23
N ASN A 217 -12.69 3.07 10.02
CA ASN A 217 -14.00 2.44 10.20
C ASN A 217 -14.89 2.64 8.97
N ASN A 218 -15.67 1.62 8.58
CA ASN A 218 -16.67 1.71 7.52
C ASN A 218 -17.67 2.83 7.76
N LYS A 219 -18.06 3.08 9.02
CA LYS A 219 -18.91 4.22 9.39
C LYS A 219 -18.31 5.57 8.94
N THR A 220 -16.99 5.73 9.04
CA THR A 220 -16.28 6.92 8.55
C THR A 220 -16.33 7.01 7.03
N GLY A 221 -16.13 5.89 6.32
CA GLY A 221 -16.26 5.82 4.85
C GLY A 221 -17.63 6.25 4.37
N ASN A 222 -18.69 5.67 4.97
CA ASN A 222 -20.08 6.02 4.64
C ASN A 222 -20.38 7.49 4.94
N LYS A 223 -19.94 8.03 6.10
CA LYS A 223 -20.13 9.44 6.45
C LYS A 223 -19.46 10.38 5.44
N VAL A 224 -18.29 10.04 4.95
CA VAL A 224 -17.62 10.82 3.90
C VAL A 224 -18.43 10.77 2.62
N LEU A 225 -18.88 9.59 2.19
CA LEU A 225 -19.68 9.44 0.98
C LEU A 225 -21.01 10.23 1.07
N SER A 226 -21.78 10.07 2.16
CA SER A 226 -23.03 10.81 2.38
C SER A 226 -22.81 12.32 2.41
N SER A 227 -21.68 12.81 2.94
CA SER A 227 -21.35 14.23 2.92
C SER A 227 -21.10 14.79 1.52
N ILE A 228 -20.75 13.92 0.55
CA ILE A 228 -20.52 14.27 -0.84
C ILE A 228 -21.83 14.14 -1.63
N LEU A 229 -22.53 13.00 -1.50
CA LEU A 229 -23.70 12.65 -2.35
C LEU A 229 -25.04 13.16 -1.80
N LYS A 230 -25.11 13.52 -0.52
CA LYS A 230 -26.35 13.84 0.21
C LYS A 230 -27.36 12.68 0.26
N SER A 231 -26.92 11.46 0.01
CA SER A 231 -27.77 10.26 0.04
C SER A 231 -27.06 9.15 0.81
N ASP A 232 -27.86 8.25 1.38
CA ASP A 232 -27.40 7.05 2.08
C ASP A 232 -27.63 5.78 1.23
N GLU A 233 -27.81 5.93 -0.07
CA GLU A 233 -28.13 4.84 -1.00
C GLU A 233 -27.02 3.77 -1.05
N PHE A 234 -25.78 4.13 -0.70
CA PHE A 234 -24.66 3.21 -0.67
C PHE A 234 -24.05 3.13 0.73
N SER A 235 -24.21 1.99 1.40
CA SER A 235 -23.89 1.81 2.82
C SER A 235 -22.56 1.09 3.11
N THR A 236 -21.78 0.75 2.07
CA THR A 236 -20.55 -0.07 2.22
C THR A 236 -19.29 0.59 1.67
N ALA A 237 -19.25 1.92 1.67
CA ALA A 237 -18.08 2.65 1.19
C ALA A 237 -16.88 2.40 2.10
N LYS A 238 -15.76 1.95 1.52
CA LYS A 238 -14.50 1.82 2.26
C LYS A 238 -14.00 3.20 2.72
N PRO A 239 -13.35 3.30 3.88
CA PRO A 239 -12.74 4.55 4.34
C PRO A 239 -11.65 5.03 3.38
N VAL A 240 -11.66 6.31 3.04
CA VAL A 240 -10.60 6.93 2.19
C VAL A 240 -9.22 6.72 2.81
N GLU A 241 -9.11 6.87 4.13
CA GLU A 241 -7.86 6.71 4.86
C GLU A 241 -7.28 5.29 4.77
N LEU A 242 -8.13 4.25 4.67
CA LEU A 242 -7.68 2.88 4.45
C LEU A 242 -6.96 2.74 3.10
N ILE A 243 -7.57 3.26 2.06
CA ILE A 243 -6.98 3.19 0.71
C ILE A 243 -5.71 4.04 0.62
N LYS A 244 -5.70 5.22 1.25
CA LYS A 244 -4.50 6.07 1.35
C LYS A 244 -3.35 5.33 2.05
N LEU A 245 -3.63 4.66 3.17
CA LEU A 245 -2.62 3.85 3.88
C LEU A 245 -2.00 2.79 2.97
N LEU A 246 -2.84 2.03 2.24
CA LEU A 246 -2.36 0.99 1.33
C LEU A 246 -1.51 1.57 0.18
N ILE A 247 -1.94 2.68 -0.41
CA ILE A 247 -1.19 3.36 -1.46
C ILE A 247 0.16 3.89 -0.94
N LYS A 248 0.21 4.41 0.30
CA LYS A 248 1.44 4.89 0.92
C LYS A 248 2.50 3.80 1.15
N LEU A 249 2.10 2.52 1.16
CA LEU A 249 3.06 1.41 1.24
C LEU A 249 3.85 1.22 -0.07
N HIS A 250 3.43 1.82 -1.16
CA HIS A 250 4.19 1.83 -2.41
C HIS A 250 5.08 3.08 -2.48
N PRO A 251 6.42 2.92 -2.68
CA PRO A 251 7.37 4.04 -2.61
C PRO A 251 7.21 5.06 -3.75
N ASN A 252 6.59 4.68 -4.88
CA ASN A 252 6.46 5.54 -6.04
C ASN A 252 5.23 6.45 -5.93
N ASN A 253 5.44 7.75 -5.71
CA ASN A 253 4.37 8.75 -5.67
C ASN A 253 3.84 9.17 -7.07
N ASN A 254 4.34 8.55 -8.15
CA ASN A 254 3.84 8.66 -9.52
C ASN A 254 3.25 7.32 -10.02
N ALA A 255 2.89 6.42 -9.11
CA ALA A 255 2.36 5.10 -9.45
C ALA A 255 1.04 5.19 -10.24
N ARG A 256 0.82 4.22 -11.12
CA ARG A 256 -0.48 3.97 -11.76
C ARG A 256 -1.26 2.97 -10.92
N ILE A 257 -2.47 3.33 -10.53
CA ILE A 257 -3.33 2.56 -9.63
C ILE A 257 -4.52 2.05 -10.42
N LEU A 258 -4.75 0.74 -10.38
CA LEU A 258 -5.92 0.10 -10.98
C LEU A 258 -6.80 -0.45 -9.86
N ASP A 259 -8.09 -0.06 -9.88
CA ASP A 259 -9.12 -0.67 -9.05
C ASP A 259 -10.24 -1.19 -9.95
N PHE A 260 -10.28 -2.51 -10.13
CA PHE A 260 -11.24 -3.16 -11.01
C PHE A 260 -12.50 -3.68 -10.29
N TYR A 261 -12.72 -3.22 -9.04
CA TYR A 261 -13.94 -3.36 -8.26
C TYR A 261 -14.26 -2.05 -7.54
N ALA A 262 -14.18 -0.93 -8.26
CA ALA A 262 -14.15 0.41 -7.68
C ALA A 262 -15.37 0.78 -6.83
N GLY A 263 -16.52 0.14 -7.05
CA GLY A 263 -17.75 0.38 -6.27
C GLY A 263 -18.08 1.86 -6.16
N SER A 264 -17.94 2.44 -4.98
CA SER A 264 -18.23 3.87 -4.74
C SER A 264 -17.09 4.84 -5.13
N GLY A 265 -16.03 4.37 -5.80
CA GLY A 265 -14.91 5.23 -6.24
C GLY A 265 -13.99 5.75 -5.13
N THR A 266 -13.89 5.02 -4.02
CA THR A 266 -13.03 5.45 -2.89
C THR A 266 -11.57 5.56 -3.29
N THR A 267 -11.08 4.68 -4.16
CA THR A 267 -9.70 4.68 -4.64
C THR A 267 -9.37 5.96 -5.40
N GLY A 268 -10.23 6.41 -6.32
CA GLY A 268 -10.03 7.68 -7.02
C GLY A 268 -9.98 8.88 -6.06
N HIS A 269 -10.88 8.92 -5.07
CA HIS A 269 -10.86 9.94 -4.02
C HIS A 269 -9.54 9.92 -3.23
N ALA A 270 -9.09 8.74 -2.80
CA ALA A 270 -7.85 8.57 -2.04
C ALA A 270 -6.61 9.03 -2.84
N VAL A 271 -6.56 8.74 -4.14
CA VAL A 271 -5.46 9.18 -5.01
C VAL A 271 -5.42 10.69 -5.15
N MET A 272 -6.57 11.33 -5.41
CA MET A 272 -6.64 12.80 -5.52
C MET A 272 -6.23 13.48 -4.21
N GLU A 273 -6.67 12.93 -3.07
CA GLU A 273 -6.32 13.47 -1.76
C GLU A 273 -4.82 13.30 -1.47
N LEU A 274 -4.23 12.13 -1.75
CA LEU A 274 -2.79 11.89 -1.59
C LEU A 274 -1.93 12.81 -2.46
N ASN A 275 -2.28 12.96 -3.74
CA ASN A 275 -1.54 13.87 -4.63
C ASN A 275 -1.55 15.32 -4.13
N LYS A 276 -2.67 15.74 -3.51
CA LYS A 276 -2.76 17.05 -2.89
C LYS A 276 -1.93 17.17 -1.60
N GLU A 277 -1.84 16.09 -0.81
CA GLU A 277 -1.10 16.07 0.46
C GLU A 277 0.42 16.06 0.27
N ASP A 278 0.91 15.23 -0.64
CA ASP A 278 2.35 14.96 -0.80
C ASP A 278 2.96 15.50 -2.11
N GLY A 279 2.14 16.15 -2.95
CA GLY A 279 2.60 16.67 -4.26
C GLY A 279 2.89 15.58 -5.28
N GLY A 280 2.46 14.35 -5.05
CA GLY A 280 2.60 13.23 -5.98
C GLY A 280 1.76 13.41 -7.25
N ASN A 281 2.06 12.63 -8.25
CA ASN A 281 1.36 12.62 -9.55
C ASN A 281 0.86 11.20 -9.90
N ARG A 282 0.20 10.57 -8.93
CA ARG A 282 -0.42 9.25 -9.13
C ARG A 282 -1.61 9.37 -10.06
N CYS A 283 -1.75 8.40 -10.95
CA CYS A 283 -2.93 8.26 -11.81
C CYS A 283 -3.74 7.06 -11.34
N TYR A 284 -5.06 7.10 -11.57
CA TYR A 284 -5.95 5.98 -11.26
C TYR A 284 -6.80 5.59 -12.46
N THR A 285 -7.09 4.30 -12.54
CA THR A 285 -8.09 3.71 -13.43
C THR A 285 -9.06 2.93 -12.58
N LEU A 286 -10.35 3.25 -12.69
CA LEU A 286 -11.42 2.58 -11.95
C LEU A 286 -12.31 1.83 -12.92
N VAL A 287 -12.63 0.58 -12.59
CA VAL A 287 -13.58 -0.23 -13.36
C VAL A 287 -14.67 -0.71 -12.40
N THR A 288 -15.92 -0.47 -12.77
CA THR A 288 -17.10 -0.94 -12.01
C THR A 288 -18.23 -1.26 -12.97
N ASN A 289 -19.11 -2.16 -12.56
CA ASN A 289 -20.39 -2.34 -13.25
C ASN A 289 -21.33 -1.18 -12.90
N ASN A 290 -22.47 -1.09 -13.60
CA ASN A 290 -23.50 -0.11 -13.29
C ASN A 290 -24.74 -0.75 -12.63
N GLU A 291 -24.57 -1.84 -11.93
CA GLU A 291 -25.65 -2.47 -11.16
C GLU A 291 -26.16 -1.48 -10.10
N ASN A 292 -27.47 -1.33 -10.00
CA ASN A 292 -28.13 -0.33 -9.15
C ASN A 292 -27.61 1.11 -9.36
N ASN A 293 -27.17 1.44 -10.57
CA ASN A 293 -26.59 2.73 -10.94
C ASN A 293 -25.36 3.13 -10.12
N ILE A 294 -24.58 2.17 -9.62
CA ILE A 294 -23.40 2.43 -8.78
C ILE A 294 -22.33 3.20 -9.57
N ALA A 295 -22.12 2.91 -10.84
CA ALA A 295 -21.15 3.63 -11.67
C ALA A 295 -21.54 5.10 -11.85
N THR A 296 -22.78 5.36 -12.25
CA THR A 296 -23.26 6.70 -12.62
C THR A 296 -23.60 7.55 -11.39
N ASN A 297 -24.45 7.03 -10.48
CA ASN A 297 -25.02 7.85 -9.41
C ASN A 297 -24.11 7.89 -8.16
N VAL A 298 -23.18 6.94 -8.01
CA VAL A 298 -22.31 6.87 -6.85
C VAL A 298 -20.86 7.17 -7.21
N CYS A 299 -20.23 6.32 -8.04
CA CYS A 299 -18.79 6.44 -8.34
C CYS A 299 -18.48 7.73 -9.12
N TYR A 300 -19.14 7.92 -10.26
CA TYR A 300 -18.93 9.09 -11.10
C TYR A 300 -19.35 10.38 -10.38
N GLU A 301 -20.52 10.42 -9.79
CA GLU A 301 -21.04 11.60 -9.09
C GLU A 301 -20.14 11.99 -7.90
N ARG A 302 -19.64 11.02 -7.14
CA ARG A 302 -18.65 11.27 -6.08
C ARG A 302 -17.40 11.95 -6.62
N LEU A 303 -16.79 11.37 -7.66
CA LEU A 303 -15.54 11.89 -8.23
C LEU A 303 -15.77 13.25 -8.89
N TYR A 304 -16.90 13.43 -9.58
CA TYR A 304 -17.26 14.69 -10.19
C TYR A 304 -17.40 15.81 -9.15
N ARG A 305 -18.15 15.56 -8.07
CA ARG A 305 -18.38 16.55 -7.00
C ARG A 305 -17.08 16.97 -6.30
N ILE A 306 -16.25 16.02 -5.90
CA ILE A 306 -14.98 16.35 -5.21
C ILE A 306 -13.98 17.01 -6.13
N ASN A 307 -14.09 16.78 -7.43
CA ASN A 307 -13.19 17.37 -8.42
C ASN A 307 -13.60 18.79 -8.82
N ASN A 308 -14.89 19.03 -9.04
CA ASN A 308 -15.42 20.31 -9.52
C ASN A 308 -15.97 21.21 -8.41
N GLY A 309 -16.35 20.65 -7.25
CA GLY A 309 -17.03 21.39 -6.18
C GLY A 309 -18.53 21.60 -6.41
N ILE A 310 -19.07 20.98 -7.45
CA ILE A 310 -20.49 21.01 -7.83
C ILE A 310 -20.94 19.60 -8.21
N SER A 311 -22.24 19.32 -8.11
CA SER A 311 -22.84 18.09 -8.63
C SER A 311 -23.00 18.16 -10.15
N THR A 312 -23.33 17.04 -10.79
CA THR A 312 -23.69 16.99 -12.21
C THR A 312 -24.92 17.83 -12.54
N ASN A 313 -25.79 18.11 -11.54
CA ASN A 313 -26.94 18.99 -11.63
C ASN A 313 -26.65 20.46 -11.23
N ASN A 314 -25.36 20.84 -11.16
CA ASN A 314 -24.89 22.18 -10.78
C ASN A 314 -25.20 22.59 -9.32
N GLU A 315 -25.48 21.66 -8.42
CA GLU A 315 -25.65 21.96 -7.00
C GLU A 315 -24.29 22.07 -6.31
N SER A 316 -24.03 23.14 -5.59
CA SER A 316 -22.80 23.38 -4.81
C SER A 316 -22.97 23.22 -3.30
N ASN A 317 -24.18 22.90 -2.83
CA ASN A 317 -24.48 22.81 -1.41
C ASN A 317 -24.45 21.37 -0.89
N PHE A 318 -23.25 20.84 -0.68
CA PHE A 318 -23.02 19.54 0.00
C PHE A 318 -21.94 19.68 1.08
N ASP A 319 -22.02 18.85 2.12
CA ASP A 319 -21.23 19.09 3.36
C ASP A 319 -19.73 18.95 3.17
N TRP A 320 -19.29 18.10 2.25
CA TRP A 320 -17.87 17.93 1.98
C TRP A 320 -17.20 19.22 1.53
N ILE A 321 -17.85 20.00 0.64
CA ILE A 321 -17.26 21.24 0.09
C ILE A 321 -17.13 22.35 1.12
N LYS A 322 -17.91 22.30 2.22
CA LYS A 322 -17.79 23.26 3.32
C LYS A 322 -16.44 23.17 4.04
N LYS A 323 -15.80 22.00 3.98
CA LYS A 323 -14.55 21.70 4.69
C LYS A 323 -13.38 21.45 3.77
N ASN A 324 -13.61 21.27 2.48
CA ASN A 324 -12.60 20.86 1.50
C ASN A 324 -12.65 21.78 0.28
N LYS A 325 -11.51 21.86 -0.42
CA LYS A 325 -11.43 22.51 -1.72
C LYS A 325 -11.45 21.46 -2.82
N PRO A 326 -12.13 21.71 -3.96
CA PRO A 326 -12.12 20.81 -5.11
C PRO A 326 -10.69 20.48 -5.57
N TYR A 327 -10.50 19.26 -6.04
CA TYR A 327 -9.17 18.80 -6.48
C TYR A 327 -8.78 19.37 -7.83
N LYS A 328 -9.74 19.64 -8.72
CA LYS A 328 -9.54 20.20 -10.08
C LYS A 328 -8.58 19.37 -10.93
N SER A 329 -8.65 18.06 -10.81
CA SER A 329 -7.90 17.13 -11.64
C SER A 329 -8.73 16.71 -12.88
N ASN A 330 -8.07 16.14 -13.88
CA ASN A 330 -8.77 15.58 -15.03
C ASN A 330 -9.50 14.28 -14.64
N LEU A 331 -10.68 14.08 -15.21
CA LEU A 331 -11.47 12.86 -15.10
C LEU A 331 -12.00 12.49 -16.48
N ASN A 332 -11.50 11.39 -17.04
CA ASN A 332 -12.03 10.80 -18.26
C ASN A 332 -12.99 9.67 -17.87
N VAL A 333 -14.10 9.58 -18.57
CA VAL A 333 -15.12 8.54 -18.34
C VAL A 333 -15.32 7.79 -19.64
N TYR A 334 -15.33 6.46 -19.55
CA TYR A 334 -15.48 5.56 -20.69
C TYR A 334 -16.58 4.56 -20.40
N ASP A 335 -17.38 4.27 -21.40
CA ASP A 335 -18.35 3.18 -21.37
C ASP A 335 -17.73 1.94 -22.01
N ILE A 336 -18.12 0.76 -21.50
CA ILE A 336 -17.70 -0.52 -22.07
C ILE A 336 -18.79 -0.94 -23.06
N GLU A 337 -18.46 -0.98 -24.33
CA GLU A 337 -19.33 -1.50 -25.37
C GLU A 337 -18.97 -2.94 -25.72
N TYR A 338 -20.00 -3.76 -26.00
CA TYR A 338 -19.86 -5.15 -26.39
C TYR A 338 -20.22 -5.32 -27.86
N PHE A 339 -19.31 -5.91 -28.60
CA PHE A 339 -19.52 -6.21 -30.01
C PHE A 339 -19.69 -7.71 -30.22
N SER A 340 -20.65 -8.09 -31.05
CA SER A 340 -20.84 -9.48 -31.48
C SER A 340 -19.67 -9.93 -32.35
N THR A 341 -19.08 -11.10 -32.02
CA THR A 341 -18.04 -11.74 -32.83
C THR A 341 -18.61 -12.85 -33.73
N LYS A 342 -19.95 -12.95 -33.84
CA LYS A 342 -20.61 -13.94 -34.71
C LYS A 342 -20.32 -13.61 -36.16
N LEU A 343 -19.88 -14.61 -36.93
CA LEU A 343 -19.50 -14.49 -38.34
C LEU A 343 -20.66 -14.05 -39.28
N PHE A 344 -21.90 -14.14 -38.83
CA PHE A 344 -23.12 -13.85 -39.62
C PHE A 344 -24.08 -12.90 -38.89
N ASP A 345 -23.53 -11.91 -38.18
CA ASP A 345 -24.35 -10.88 -37.55
C ASP A 345 -24.49 -9.73 -38.55
N ASP A 346 -25.65 -9.65 -39.23
CA ASP A 346 -25.96 -8.71 -40.34
C ASP A 346 -25.94 -7.23 -39.90
N ASN A 347 -25.80 -6.96 -38.59
CA ASN A 347 -25.94 -5.60 -38.06
C ASN A 347 -24.60 -4.89 -37.73
N GLN A 348 -23.46 -5.56 -37.88
CA GLN A 348 -22.16 -4.92 -37.60
C GLN A 348 -21.09 -5.35 -38.61
N SER A 349 -20.51 -4.39 -39.32
CA SER A 349 -19.34 -4.64 -40.17
C SER A 349 -18.08 -4.79 -39.31
N ASN A 350 -17.23 -5.75 -39.64
CA ASN A 350 -15.93 -5.93 -39.00
C ASN A 350 -15.03 -4.68 -39.10
N MET A 351 -15.25 -3.80 -40.06
CA MET A 351 -14.57 -2.51 -40.17
C MET A 351 -14.95 -1.55 -39.06
N SER A 352 -16.19 -1.54 -38.60
CA SER A 352 -16.65 -0.69 -37.49
C SER A 352 -15.99 -1.02 -36.18
N ILE A 353 -15.76 -2.31 -35.87
CA ILE A 353 -15.07 -2.76 -34.65
C ILE A 353 -13.60 -2.33 -34.67
N LYS A 354 -12.90 -2.47 -35.80
CA LYS A 354 -11.52 -2.06 -35.96
C LYS A 354 -11.35 -0.54 -35.80
N GLU A 355 -12.19 0.24 -36.40
CA GLU A 355 -12.13 1.71 -36.32
C GLU A 355 -12.34 2.19 -34.87
N GLN A 356 -13.32 1.65 -34.16
CA GLN A 356 -13.59 2.00 -32.78
C GLN A 356 -12.46 1.55 -31.85
N TYR A 357 -11.88 0.39 -32.13
CA TYR A 357 -10.73 -0.09 -31.38
C TYR A 357 -9.50 0.84 -31.57
N ILE A 358 -9.21 1.22 -32.81
CA ILE A 358 -8.12 2.17 -33.10
C ILE A 358 -8.36 3.51 -32.40
N LYS A 359 -9.60 4.01 -32.47
CA LYS A 359 -9.99 5.24 -31.79
C LYS A 359 -9.79 5.14 -30.28
N MET A 360 -10.19 4.03 -29.67
CA MET A 360 -9.97 3.77 -28.24
C MET A 360 -8.48 3.80 -27.89
N LEU A 361 -7.61 3.16 -28.69
CA LEU A 361 -6.17 3.19 -28.44
C LEU A 361 -5.61 4.61 -28.53
N GLN A 362 -6.06 5.39 -29.50
CA GLN A 362 -5.67 6.80 -29.66
C GLN A 362 -6.11 7.65 -28.45
N ASP A 363 -7.32 7.43 -27.94
CA ASP A 363 -7.86 8.10 -26.74
C ASP A 363 -6.98 7.82 -25.49
N PHE A 364 -6.32 6.65 -25.45
CA PHE A 364 -5.33 6.29 -24.43
C PHE A 364 -3.88 6.68 -24.76
N ASN A 365 -3.64 7.44 -25.85
CA ASN A 365 -2.31 7.80 -26.36
C ASN A 365 -1.42 6.57 -26.66
N ILE A 366 -2.02 5.50 -27.12
CA ILE A 366 -1.30 4.31 -27.57
C ILE A 366 -1.05 4.43 -29.07
N ASP A 367 0.19 4.25 -29.47
CA ASP A 367 0.57 4.26 -30.89
C ASP A 367 -0.07 3.09 -31.63
N THR A 368 -0.72 3.38 -32.75
CA THR A 368 -1.47 2.40 -33.55
C THR A 368 -0.79 2.09 -34.89
N GLU A 369 0.44 2.58 -35.11
CA GLU A 369 1.15 2.42 -36.39
C GLU A 369 1.69 0.98 -36.59
N ASP A 370 1.78 0.16 -35.54
CA ASP A 370 2.28 -1.20 -35.65
C ASP A 370 1.18 -2.17 -36.10
N LYS A 371 1.22 -2.52 -37.39
CA LYS A 371 0.13 -3.23 -38.10
C LYS A 371 0.04 -4.73 -37.80
N ASP A 372 1.09 -5.34 -37.24
CA ASP A 372 1.12 -6.80 -37.02
C ASP A 372 0.42 -7.26 -35.75
N SER A 373 0.11 -6.34 -34.84
CA SER A 373 -0.55 -6.63 -33.58
C SER A 373 -2.08 -6.86 -33.68
N ASN A 374 -2.72 -6.59 -34.82
CA ASN A 374 -4.19 -6.60 -34.96
C ASN A 374 -4.82 -7.99 -34.66
N ILE A 375 -4.16 -9.08 -35.02
CA ILE A 375 -4.69 -10.45 -34.82
C ILE A 375 -4.54 -10.84 -33.34
N ASP A 376 -3.41 -10.52 -32.71
CA ASP A 376 -3.17 -10.85 -31.30
C ASP A 376 -4.06 -10.03 -30.37
N ILE A 377 -4.34 -8.80 -30.76
CA ILE A 377 -5.28 -7.93 -30.07
C ILE A 377 -6.72 -8.47 -30.18
N LEU A 378 -7.17 -8.85 -31.38
CA LEU A 378 -8.47 -9.49 -31.58
C LEU A 378 -8.59 -10.80 -30.79
N ARG A 379 -7.52 -11.60 -30.75
CA ARG A 379 -7.46 -12.82 -29.91
C ARG A 379 -7.55 -12.47 -28.42
N SER A 380 -6.85 -11.45 -27.96
CA SER A 380 -6.91 -10.99 -26.58
C SER A 380 -8.30 -10.49 -26.21
N LEU A 381 -8.94 -9.72 -27.08
CA LEU A 381 -10.32 -9.23 -26.88
C LEU A 381 -11.35 -10.37 -26.88
N THR A 382 -11.16 -11.40 -27.70
CA THR A 382 -12.06 -12.57 -27.68
C THR A 382 -11.88 -13.44 -26.44
N SER A 383 -10.69 -13.46 -25.83
CA SER A 383 -10.44 -14.16 -24.56
C SER A 383 -11.12 -13.46 -23.35
N LEU A 384 -11.49 -12.19 -23.48
CA LEU A 384 -12.20 -11.41 -22.46
C LEU A 384 -13.73 -11.52 -22.54
N LYS A 385 -14.24 -12.42 -23.37
CA LYS A 385 -15.67 -12.61 -23.54
C LYS A 385 -16.34 -12.92 -22.21
N PRO A 386 -17.33 -12.15 -21.76
CA PRO A 386 -18.07 -12.49 -20.56
C PRO A 386 -18.75 -13.84 -20.74
N ILE A 387 -18.65 -14.71 -19.75
CA ILE A 387 -19.37 -15.98 -19.72
C ILE A 387 -20.87 -15.65 -19.84
N SER A 388 -21.53 -16.16 -20.86
CA SER A 388 -22.96 -15.96 -21.02
C SER A 388 -23.73 -16.63 -19.86
N LYS A 389 -24.95 -16.15 -19.55
CA LYS A 389 -25.78 -16.81 -18.53
C LYS A 389 -26.02 -18.30 -18.86
N GLU A 390 -26.04 -18.65 -20.11
CA GLU A 390 -26.17 -20.03 -20.59
C GLU A 390 -24.94 -20.89 -20.28
N ASP A 391 -23.74 -20.29 -20.30
CA ASP A 391 -22.50 -20.98 -19.94
C ASP A 391 -22.36 -21.19 -18.41
N THR A 392 -23.00 -20.33 -17.60
CA THR A 392 -22.99 -20.46 -16.12
C THR A 392 -23.90 -21.61 -15.65
N ASP A 393 -24.96 -21.93 -16.39
CA ASP A 393 -25.86 -23.03 -16.05
C ASP A 393 -25.33 -24.40 -16.52
N ALA A 394 -24.35 -24.43 -17.43
CA ALA A 394 -23.66 -25.65 -17.89
C ALA A 394 -22.49 -26.05 -16.96
N ILE A 395 -22.07 -25.20 -16.02
CA ILE A 395 -20.96 -25.42 -15.08
C ILE A 395 -21.49 -25.82 -13.67
N LYS A 396 -22.79 -25.79 -13.45
CA LYS A 396 -23.46 -26.35 -12.28
C LYS A 396 -23.82 -27.81 -12.50
#